data_6c3d0d3f1ad53a9699658ffdd16b192a
#
_entry.id   6c3d0d3f1ad53a9699658ffdd16b192a
#
_cell.length_a   1.000
_cell.length_b   1.000
_cell.length_c   1.000
_cell.angle_alpha   90.00
_cell.angle_beta   90.00
_cell.angle_gamma   90.00
#
_symmetry.space_group_name_H-M   'P 1'
#
loop_
_entity.id
_entity.type
_entity.pdbx_description
1 polymer ?
#
loop_
_entity_poly.entity_id
_entity_poly.type
_entity_poly.pdbx_seq_one_letter_code
_entity_poly.pdbx_strand_id
1 'polypeptide(L)'
;MIIYDHLAPTAVIAAGVLAALAATGVGYGLFVKRDGPMWVMLLSRVCFFLLLGWCLLLPGEKRVETLEQRTRFLVLVDESRSMTMTPVKGMTNRWQTAQTVLQMPWAAGMAEKCEVEVYPFSADLQQKTSLPELFKREPEGEATLLRDALKKLVGRYAGVDVTGCLLLSDGLDTREA
;
A
#
# COMPACT_ATOMS: atom_id res chain seq x y z
N MET A 1 -14.23 6.76 -13.00
CA MET A 1 -15.27 7.48 -12.23
C MET A 1 -14.66 8.79 -11.77
N ILE A 2 -15.05 9.91 -12.37
CA ILE A 2 -14.48 11.23 -12.08
C ILE A 2 -15.20 11.74 -10.83
N ILE A 3 -14.49 11.80 -9.70
CA ILE A 3 -15.05 12.29 -8.43
C ILE A 3 -14.79 13.79 -8.35
N TYR A 4 -15.83 14.60 -8.62
CA TYR A 4 -15.82 16.07 -8.52
C TYR A 4 -16.09 16.58 -7.08
N ASP A 5 -15.93 15.76 -6.05
CA ASP A 5 -16.64 15.95 -4.78
C ASP A 5 -16.08 17.04 -3.84
N HIS A 6 -14.90 17.61 -4.07
CA HIS A 6 -14.32 18.59 -3.12
C HIS A 6 -13.90 19.94 -3.72
N LEU A 7 -13.86 20.09 -5.02
CA LEU A 7 -13.48 21.35 -5.66
C LEU A 7 -14.68 22.17 -6.14
N ALA A 8 -15.85 21.55 -6.29
CA ALA A 8 -17.04 22.20 -6.82
C ALA A 8 -17.50 23.42 -5.98
N PRO A 9 -17.63 23.37 -4.63
CA PRO A 9 -18.14 24.53 -3.89
C PRO A 9 -17.12 25.68 -3.83
N THR A 10 -15.85 25.40 -3.67
CA THR A 10 -14.81 26.44 -3.60
C THR A 10 -14.57 27.11 -4.95
N ALA A 11 -14.59 26.35 -6.04
CA ALA A 11 -14.48 26.88 -7.39
C ALA A 11 -15.68 27.74 -7.77
N VAL A 12 -16.91 27.35 -7.42
CA VAL A 12 -18.13 28.11 -7.64
C VAL A 12 -18.11 29.41 -6.83
N ILE A 13 -17.70 29.39 -5.58
CA ILE A 13 -17.56 30.58 -4.73
C ILE A 13 -16.49 31.52 -5.31
N ALA A 14 -15.33 31.01 -5.71
CA ALA A 14 -14.27 31.80 -6.31
C ALA A 14 -14.72 32.44 -7.63
N ALA A 15 -15.41 31.70 -8.50
CA ALA A 15 -15.97 32.20 -9.73
C ALA A 15 -17.05 33.29 -9.47
N GLY A 16 -17.91 33.12 -8.46
CA GLY A 16 -18.90 34.10 -8.05
C GLY A 16 -18.27 35.40 -7.55
N VAL A 17 -17.23 35.33 -6.71
CA VAL A 17 -16.47 36.49 -6.22
C VAL A 17 -15.79 37.22 -7.37
N LEU A 18 -15.17 36.51 -8.30
CA LEU A 18 -14.52 37.11 -9.48
C LEU A 18 -15.53 37.78 -10.41
N ALA A 19 -16.69 37.16 -10.63
CA ALA A 19 -17.75 37.76 -11.41
C ALA A 19 -18.32 39.06 -10.77
N ALA A 20 -18.49 39.08 -9.45
CA ALA A 20 -18.90 40.26 -8.70
C ALA A 20 -17.86 41.39 -8.78
N LEU A 21 -16.56 41.08 -8.63
CA LEU A 21 -15.48 42.06 -8.79
C LEU A 21 -15.41 42.61 -10.23
N ALA A 22 -15.60 41.75 -11.22
CA ALA A 22 -15.66 42.16 -12.62
C ALA A 22 -16.87 43.10 -12.89
N ALA A 23 -18.06 42.77 -12.37
CA ALA A 23 -19.26 43.57 -12.51
C ALA A 23 -19.12 44.96 -11.85
N THR A 24 -18.51 45.04 -10.66
CA THR A 24 -18.23 46.31 -9.99
C THR A 24 -17.19 47.14 -10.76
N GLY A 25 -16.16 46.53 -11.33
CA GLY A 25 -15.16 47.19 -12.16
C GLY A 25 -15.77 47.74 -13.48
N VAL A 26 -16.69 46.97 -14.09
CA VAL A 26 -17.42 47.39 -15.29
C VAL A 26 -18.37 48.54 -14.96
N GLY A 27 -19.11 48.43 -13.85
CA GLY A 27 -20.03 49.49 -13.40
C GLY A 27 -19.29 50.81 -13.15
N TYR A 28 -18.13 50.77 -12.48
CA TYR A 28 -17.29 51.95 -12.24
C TYR A 28 -16.74 52.54 -13.55
N GLY A 29 -16.31 51.70 -14.50
CA GLY A 29 -15.79 52.13 -15.81
C GLY A 29 -16.86 52.81 -16.70
N LEU A 30 -18.12 52.38 -16.61
CA LEU A 30 -19.23 52.99 -17.36
C LEU A 30 -19.64 54.39 -16.82
N PHE A 31 -19.39 54.63 -15.52
CA PHE A 31 -19.75 55.90 -14.86
C PHE A 31 -18.71 57.00 -15.06
N VAL A 32 -17.44 56.64 -15.26
CA VAL A 32 -16.30 57.56 -15.37
C VAL A 32 -15.86 57.77 -16.82
N LYS A 33 -16.60 58.61 -17.57
CA LYS A 33 -16.26 59.18 -18.90
C LYS A 33 -15.99 58.26 -20.11
N ARG A 34 -16.70 58.52 -21.13
CA ARG A 34 -16.94 57.90 -22.45
C ARG A 34 -15.87 58.26 -23.49
N ASP A 35 -14.61 57.89 -23.33
CA ASP A 35 -13.56 58.07 -24.35
C ASP A 35 -13.02 56.74 -24.89
N GLY A 36 -12.76 56.67 -26.22
CA GLY A 36 -12.53 55.45 -27.00
C GLY A 36 -11.54 54.40 -26.48
N PRO A 37 -10.41 54.68 -25.81
CA PRO A 37 -9.49 53.68 -25.31
C PRO A 37 -10.05 52.87 -24.13
N MET A 38 -11.10 53.33 -23.48
CA MET A 38 -11.72 52.70 -22.31
C MET A 38 -12.35 51.35 -22.64
N TRP A 39 -12.89 51.17 -23.85
CA TRP A 39 -13.47 49.90 -24.29
C TRP A 39 -12.43 48.79 -24.43
N VAL A 40 -11.22 49.09 -24.87
CA VAL A 40 -10.12 48.13 -24.99
C VAL A 40 -9.68 47.64 -23.61
N MET A 41 -9.58 48.55 -22.63
CA MET A 41 -9.28 48.21 -21.25
C MET A 41 -10.37 47.32 -20.61
N LEU A 42 -11.59 47.58 -20.89
CA LEU A 42 -12.76 46.83 -20.37
C LEU A 42 -12.78 45.42 -20.98
N LEU A 43 -12.57 45.33 -22.28
CA LEU A 43 -12.53 44.05 -23.00
C LEU A 43 -11.36 43.16 -22.55
N SER A 44 -10.19 43.74 -22.32
CA SER A 44 -9.04 43.02 -21.80
C SER A 44 -9.26 42.45 -20.39
N ARG A 45 -9.93 43.21 -19.51
CA ARG A 45 -10.31 42.75 -18.16
C ARG A 45 -11.33 41.61 -18.21
N VAL A 46 -12.35 41.73 -19.05
CA VAL A 46 -13.34 40.65 -19.23
C VAL A 46 -12.66 39.36 -19.74
N CYS A 47 -11.80 39.44 -20.75
CA CYS A 47 -11.03 38.33 -21.25
C CYS A 47 -10.13 37.70 -20.16
N PHE A 48 -9.48 38.55 -19.38
CA PHE A 48 -8.61 38.06 -18.30
C PHE A 48 -9.41 37.27 -17.25
N PHE A 49 -10.56 37.77 -16.81
CA PHE A 49 -11.41 37.08 -15.82
C PHE A 49 -12.04 35.81 -16.39
N LEU A 50 -12.41 35.80 -17.68
CA LEU A 50 -12.90 34.61 -18.36
C LEU A 50 -11.82 33.53 -18.44
N LEU A 51 -10.58 33.91 -18.74
CA LEU A 51 -9.44 33.01 -18.83
C LEU A 51 -9.09 32.44 -17.46
N LEU A 52 -9.15 33.28 -16.43
CA LEU A 52 -8.90 32.89 -15.04
C LEU A 52 -10.00 31.94 -14.52
N GLY A 53 -11.25 32.21 -14.82
CA GLY A 53 -12.39 31.33 -14.55
C GLY A 53 -12.25 29.99 -15.28
N TRP A 54 -11.83 30.00 -16.53
CA TRP A 54 -11.56 28.80 -17.31
C TRP A 54 -10.45 27.97 -16.67
N CYS A 55 -9.35 28.59 -16.25
CA CYS A 55 -8.25 27.89 -15.54
C CYS A 55 -8.69 27.29 -14.22
N LEU A 56 -9.58 27.95 -13.47
CA LEU A 56 -10.13 27.42 -12.21
C LEU A 56 -11.13 26.28 -12.41
N LEU A 57 -11.80 26.25 -13.55
CA LEU A 57 -12.76 25.20 -13.93
C LEU A 57 -12.11 24.02 -14.63
N LEU A 58 -10.79 24.11 -15.00
CA LEU A 58 -10.08 22.99 -15.56
C LEU A 58 -10.08 21.85 -14.54
N PRO A 59 -10.68 20.70 -14.88
CA PRO A 59 -10.69 19.54 -14.00
C PRO A 59 -9.25 19.06 -13.82
N GLY A 60 -8.72 19.21 -12.64
CA GLY A 60 -7.47 18.55 -12.28
C GLY A 60 -7.71 17.03 -12.30
N GLU A 61 -7.20 16.34 -13.31
CA GLU A 61 -7.17 14.89 -13.29
C GLU A 61 -6.30 14.46 -12.11
N LYS A 62 -6.91 14.14 -10.97
CA LYS A 62 -6.25 13.32 -9.96
C LYS A 62 -6.09 11.95 -10.56
N ARG A 63 -4.95 11.70 -11.18
CA ARG A 63 -4.51 10.34 -11.50
C ARG A 63 -4.20 9.68 -10.17
N VAL A 64 -5.20 9.09 -9.55
CA VAL A 64 -4.97 8.14 -8.48
C VAL A 64 -4.38 6.92 -9.17
N GLU A 65 -3.05 6.89 -9.27
CA GLU A 65 -2.36 5.64 -9.50
C GLU A 65 -2.64 4.79 -8.27
N THR A 66 -3.66 3.97 -8.36
CA THR A 66 -3.82 2.85 -7.46
C THR A 66 -2.67 1.92 -7.81
N LEU A 67 -1.50 2.17 -7.21
CA LEU A 67 -0.50 1.14 -7.08
C LEU A 67 -1.24 0.02 -6.34
N GLU A 68 -1.67 -0.99 -7.07
CA GLU A 68 -2.08 -2.26 -6.49
C GLU A 68 -0.83 -2.85 -5.83
N GLN A 69 -0.48 -2.30 -4.67
CA GLN A 69 0.49 -2.96 -3.80
C GLN A 69 -0.18 -4.26 -3.39
N ARG A 70 0.26 -5.35 -4.01
CA ARG A 70 -0.16 -6.67 -3.58
C ARG A 70 0.14 -6.77 -2.09
N THR A 71 -0.88 -7.00 -1.32
CA THR A 71 -0.74 -7.22 0.12
C THR A 71 0.18 -8.41 0.35
N ARG A 72 0.98 -8.38 1.41
CA ARG A 72 1.96 -9.42 1.68
C ARG A 72 1.39 -10.47 2.62
N PHE A 73 1.70 -11.72 2.33
CA PHE A 73 1.42 -12.85 3.20
C PHE A 73 2.72 -13.47 3.65
N LEU A 74 2.95 -13.49 4.96
CA LEU A 74 4.20 -13.94 5.54
C LEU A 74 4.09 -15.40 5.97
N VAL A 75 5.10 -16.20 5.67
CA VAL A 75 5.20 -17.59 6.11
C VAL A 75 6.48 -17.75 6.89
N LEU A 76 6.36 -18.07 8.18
CA LEU A 76 7.50 -18.41 9.03
C LEU A 76 7.60 -19.92 9.14
N VAL A 77 8.78 -20.46 8.89
CA VAL A 77 9.05 -21.88 8.94
C VAL A 77 10.23 -22.16 9.87
N ASP A 78 9.99 -23.00 10.86
CA ASP A 78 11.00 -23.41 11.81
C ASP A 78 11.98 -24.41 11.17
N GLU A 79 13.27 -24.06 11.14
CA GLU A 79 14.37 -24.90 10.66
C GLU A 79 15.17 -25.50 11.81
N SER A 80 14.62 -25.63 13.01
CA SER A 80 15.30 -26.28 14.12
C SER A 80 15.35 -27.81 13.96
N ARG A 81 16.31 -28.43 14.59
CA ARG A 81 16.48 -29.92 14.57
C ARG A 81 15.23 -30.64 15.09
N SER A 82 14.45 -30.07 15.97
CA SER A 82 13.20 -30.67 16.46
C SER A 82 12.22 -30.96 15.34
N MET A 83 12.26 -30.22 14.22
CA MET A 83 11.43 -30.45 13.05
C MET A 83 11.78 -31.74 12.29
N THR A 84 12.99 -32.30 12.48
CA THR A 84 13.35 -33.60 11.89
C THR A 84 12.77 -34.77 12.66
N MET A 85 12.25 -34.53 13.88
CA MET A 85 11.71 -35.61 14.70
C MET A 85 10.39 -36.10 14.14
N THR A 86 10.21 -37.42 14.17
CA THR A 86 8.93 -38.10 13.84
C THR A 86 8.10 -38.26 15.09
N PRO A 87 6.88 -37.73 15.16
CA PRO A 87 6.05 -37.82 16.36
C PRO A 87 5.62 -39.27 16.66
N VAL A 88 5.47 -40.11 15.64
CA VAL A 88 5.10 -41.50 15.76
C VAL A 88 5.90 -42.36 14.76
N LYS A 89 6.34 -43.53 15.17
CA LYS A 89 7.07 -44.48 14.31
C LYS A 89 6.23 -44.82 13.08
N GLY A 90 6.75 -44.53 11.87
CA GLY A 90 6.05 -44.73 10.58
C GLY A 90 5.30 -43.55 10.02
N MET A 91 5.29 -42.40 10.68
CA MET A 91 4.78 -41.14 10.13
C MET A 91 5.89 -40.26 9.50
N THR A 92 5.51 -39.32 8.67
CA THR A 92 6.40 -38.29 8.14
C THR A 92 6.92 -37.41 9.27
N ASN A 93 8.15 -36.90 9.14
CA ASN A 93 8.69 -35.96 10.10
C ASN A 93 7.94 -34.60 10.00
N ARG A 94 8.06 -33.76 11.03
CA ARG A 94 7.38 -32.45 11.10
C ARG A 94 7.76 -31.54 9.94
N TRP A 95 9.03 -31.60 9.51
CA TRP A 95 9.52 -30.84 8.36
C TRP A 95 8.82 -31.22 7.05
N GLN A 96 8.70 -32.51 6.76
CA GLN A 96 7.99 -33.01 5.59
C GLN A 96 6.50 -32.63 5.65
N THR A 97 5.90 -32.66 6.83
CA THR A 97 4.53 -32.21 7.02
C THR A 97 4.38 -30.72 6.69
N ALA A 98 5.31 -29.88 7.17
CA ALA A 98 5.31 -28.45 6.85
C ALA A 98 5.47 -28.21 5.34
N GLN A 99 6.36 -28.93 4.67
CA GLN A 99 6.50 -28.87 3.22
C GLN A 99 5.24 -29.28 2.48
N THR A 100 4.58 -30.36 2.94
CA THR A 100 3.31 -30.80 2.35
C THR A 100 2.22 -29.75 2.50
N VAL A 101 2.10 -29.08 3.64
CA VAL A 101 1.17 -27.99 3.89
C VAL A 101 1.41 -26.83 2.93
N LEU A 102 2.67 -26.47 2.69
CA LEU A 102 3.04 -25.40 1.77
C LEU A 102 2.82 -25.75 0.29
N GLN A 103 2.69 -27.03 -0.05
CA GLN A 103 2.39 -27.51 -1.40
C GLN A 103 0.89 -27.65 -1.67
N MET A 104 0.04 -27.47 -0.68
CA MET A 104 -1.42 -27.57 -0.84
C MET A 104 -1.98 -26.48 -1.76
N PRO A 105 -3.11 -26.70 -2.43
CA PRO A 105 -3.72 -25.75 -3.38
C PRO A 105 -3.99 -24.35 -2.83
N TRP A 106 -4.20 -24.22 -1.51
CA TRP A 106 -4.41 -22.92 -0.88
C TRP A 106 -3.18 -22.00 -1.02
N ALA A 107 -1.96 -22.56 -0.99
CA ALA A 107 -0.74 -21.78 -1.12
C ALA A 107 -0.62 -21.16 -2.52
N ALA A 108 -1.01 -21.90 -3.56
CA ALA A 108 -1.10 -21.39 -4.93
C ALA A 108 -2.15 -20.28 -5.04
N GLY A 109 -3.34 -20.48 -4.46
CA GLY A 109 -4.41 -19.47 -4.46
C GLY A 109 -4.04 -18.20 -3.68
N MET A 110 -3.21 -18.31 -2.64
CA MET A 110 -2.68 -17.14 -1.93
C MET A 110 -1.63 -16.41 -2.77
N ALA A 111 -0.75 -17.13 -3.47
CA ALA A 111 0.27 -16.54 -4.34
C ALA A 111 -0.32 -15.75 -5.53
N GLU A 112 -1.53 -16.06 -5.96
CA GLU A 112 -2.25 -15.28 -6.97
C GLU A 112 -2.74 -13.92 -6.43
N LYS A 113 -3.14 -13.87 -5.17
CA LYS A 113 -3.78 -12.71 -4.54
C LYS A 113 -2.81 -11.83 -3.78
N CYS A 114 -1.78 -12.42 -3.18
CA CYS A 114 -0.82 -11.78 -2.29
C CYS A 114 0.62 -12.10 -2.71
N GLU A 115 1.56 -11.24 -2.34
CA GLU A 115 2.98 -11.56 -2.40
C GLU A 115 3.34 -12.45 -1.23
N VAL A 116 3.57 -13.75 -1.47
CA VAL A 116 3.96 -14.71 -0.42
C VAL A 116 5.44 -14.61 -0.16
N GLU A 117 5.79 -14.28 1.07
CA GLU A 117 7.18 -14.18 1.52
C GLU A 117 7.47 -15.21 2.60
N VAL A 118 8.50 -16.04 2.35
CA VAL A 118 8.87 -17.13 3.25
C VAL A 118 10.12 -16.78 4.04
N TYR A 119 10.04 -16.92 5.35
CA TYR A 119 11.11 -16.64 6.29
C TYR A 119 11.40 -17.86 7.14
N PRO A 120 12.51 -18.56 6.86
CA PRO A 120 13.01 -19.60 7.77
C PRO A 120 13.52 -18.93 9.06
N PHE A 121 13.34 -19.60 10.17
CA PHE A 121 13.90 -19.16 11.44
C PHE A 121 14.37 -20.35 12.28
N SER A 122 15.32 -20.12 13.17
CA SER A 122 15.81 -21.06 14.18
C SER A 122 16.24 -20.26 15.42
N ALA A 123 17.52 -20.12 15.69
CA ALA A 123 18.04 -19.18 16.69
C ALA A 123 17.88 -17.71 16.26
N ASP A 124 17.74 -17.44 14.98
CA ASP A 124 17.48 -16.11 14.41
C ASP A 124 16.56 -16.18 13.20
N LEU A 125 15.95 -15.01 12.86
CA LEU A 125 15.17 -14.85 11.64
C LEU A 125 16.14 -14.77 10.45
N GLN A 126 16.01 -15.69 9.50
CA GLN A 126 16.82 -15.72 8.31
C GLN A 126 16.31 -14.73 7.24
N GLN A 127 17.02 -14.65 6.13
CA GLN A 127 16.60 -13.85 4.99
C GLN A 127 15.43 -14.51 4.25
N LYS A 128 14.64 -13.68 3.56
CA LYS A 128 13.57 -14.13 2.66
C LYS A 128 14.12 -15.20 1.70
N THR A 129 13.42 -16.32 1.63
CA THR A 129 13.79 -17.42 0.74
C THR A 129 12.62 -17.79 -0.16
N SER A 130 12.90 -18.47 -1.26
CA SER A 130 11.85 -19.01 -2.14
C SER A 130 11.39 -20.38 -1.67
N LEU A 131 10.12 -20.75 -1.95
CA LEU A 131 9.61 -22.09 -1.62
C LEU A 131 10.48 -23.22 -2.20
N PRO A 132 10.95 -23.17 -3.47
CA PRO A 132 11.82 -24.20 -4.01
C PRO A 132 13.18 -24.33 -3.31
N GLU A 133 13.72 -23.23 -2.80
CA GLU A 133 14.96 -23.23 -2.02
C GLU A 133 14.74 -23.77 -0.62
N LEU A 134 13.62 -23.41 0.02
CA LEU A 134 13.25 -23.94 1.31
C LEU A 134 13.14 -25.47 1.28
N PHE A 135 12.54 -26.04 0.23
CA PHE A 135 12.36 -27.48 0.10
C PHE A 135 13.67 -28.27 -0.08
N LYS A 136 14.74 -27.61 -0.49
CA LYS A 136 16.08 -28.21 -0.61
C LYS A 136 16.88 -28.16 0.69
N ARG A 137 16.41 -27.39 1.67
CA ARG A 137 17.11 -27.25 2.95
C ARG A 137 16.73 -28.36 3.91
N GLU A 138 17.69 -28.71 4.76
CA GLU A 138 17.46 -29.58 5.91
C GLU A 138 17.49 -28.74 7.18
N PRO A 139 16.61 -29.04 8.17
CA PRO A 139 16.59 -28.32 9.43
C PRO A 139 17.83 -28.65 10.24
N GLU A 140 18.74 -27.70 10.42
CA GLU A 140 20.00 -27.85 11.15
C GLU A 140 20.07 -26.93 12.38
N GLY A 141 19.06 -26.10 12.63
CA GLY A 141 19.05 -25.12 13.71
C GLY A 141 19.13 -25.77 15.09
N GLU A 142 20.05 -25.31 15.96
CA GLU A 142 20.25 -25.85 17.30
C GLU A 142 19.23 -25.35 18.33
N ALA A 143 18.59 -24.21 18.08
CA ALA A 143 17.64 -23.58 18.99
C ALA A 143 16.46 -22.97 18.22
N THR A 144 15.32 -22.89 18.88
CA THR A 144 14.13 -22.20 18.38
C THR A 144 13.86 -20.99 19.24
N LEU A 145 14.07 -19.77 18.69
CA LEU A 145 13.79 -18.49 19.34
C LEU A 145 12.61 -17.79 18.66
N LEU A 146 11.44 -18.36 18.81
CA LEU A 146 10.21 -17.93 18.14
C LEU A 146 9.86 -16.48 18.45
N ARG A 147 9.94 -16.07 19.72
CA ARG A 147 9.61 -14.71 20.18
C ARG A 147 10.49 -13.66 19.51
N ASP A 148 11.79 -13.93 19.39
CA ASP A 148 12.73 -12.98 18.79
C ASP A 148 12.57 -12.92 17.27
N ALA A 149 12.31 -14.04 16.61
CA ALA A 149 12.00 -14.10 15.20
C ALA A 149 10.74 -13.27 14.88
N LEU A 150 9.67 -13.43 15.66
CA LEU A 150 8.43 -12.66 15.51
C LEU A 150 8.65 -11.15 15.75
N LYS A 151 9.41 -10.76 16.80
CA LYS A 151 9.72 -9.35 17.04
C LYS A 151 10.48 -8.71 15.89
N LYS A 152 11.48 -9.42 15.33
CA LYS A 152 12.23 -8.94 14.17
C LYS A 152 11.36 -8.83 12.93
N LEU A 153 10.47 -9.80 12.72
CA LEU A 153 9.53 -9.78 11.61
C LEU A 153 8.57 -8.60 11.73
N VAL A 154 7.92 -8.40 12.87
CA VAL A 154 7.02 -7.27 13.12
C VAL A 154 7.75 -5.93 12.93
N GLY A 155 8.98 -5.81 13.42
CA GLY A 155 9.79 -4.61 13.21
C GLY A 155 10.10 -4.33 11.74
N ARG A 156 10.33 -5.39 10.93
CA ARG A 156 10.62 -5.27 9.50
C ARG A 156 9.41 -4.82 8.68
N TYR A 157 8.20 -5.21 9.10
CA TYR A 157 6.94 -4.90 8.42
C TYR A 157 6.12 -3.82 9.10
N ALA A 158 6.72 -3.06 10.02
CA ALA A 158 6.04 -1.91 10.63
C ALA A 158 5.65 -0.89 9.55
N GLY A 159 4.34 -0.63 9.42
CA GLY A 159 3.80 0.30 8.41
C GLY A 159 3.62 -0.28 7.01
N VAL A 160 3.78 -1.59 6.83
CA VAL A 160 3.51 -2.30 5.57
C VAL A 160 2.22 -3.10 5.71
N ASP A 161 1.39 -3.09 4.66
CA ASP A 161 0.15 -3.87 4.64
C ASP A 161 0.44 -5.37 4.53
N VAL A 162 0.19 -6.08 5.63
CA VAL A 162 0.32 -7.54 5.74
C VAL A 162 -1.07 -8.14 5.93
N THR A 163 -1.47 -9.02 5.01
CA THR A 163 -2.78 -9.71 5.05
C THR A 163 -2.82 -10.76 6.16
N GLY A 164 -1.70 -11.43 6.41
CA GLY A 164 -1.63 -12.48 7.42
C GLY A 164 -0.24 -13.08 7.55
N CYS A 165 -0.08 -13.88 8.60
CA CYS A 165 1.15 -14.60 8.87
C CYS A 165 0.83 -16.06 9.21
N LEU A 166 1.46 -16.99 8.51
CA LEU A 166 1.42 -18.42 8.80
C LEU A 166 2.69 -18.83 9.53
N LEU A 167 2.55 -19.44 10.68
CA LEU A 167 3.65 -20.00 11.45
C LEU A 167 3.60 -21.52 11.38
N LEU A 168 4.71 -22.13 10.93
CA LEU A 168 4.93 -23.57 10.90
C LEU A 168 6.08 -23.91 11.85
N SER A 169 5.76 -24.35 13.04
CA SER A 169 6.71 -24.71 14.10
C SER A 169 6.11 -25.82 14.95
N ASP A 170 6.93 -26.51 15.71
CA ASP A 170 6.48 -27.48 16.73
C ASP A 170 6.04 -26.80 18.04
N GLY A 171 6.17 -25.48 18.14
CA GLY A 171 5.74 -24.68 19.28
C GLY A 171 6.69 -24.72 20.48
N LEU A 172 7.84 -25.37 20.39
CA LEU A 172 8.84 -25.38 21.46
C LEU A 172 9.75 -24.15 21.33
N ASP A 173 9.78 -23.28 22.34
CA ASP A 173 10.75 -22.20 22.46
C ASP A 173 11.88 -22.63 23.40
N THR A 174 13.11 -22.66 22.93
CA THR A 174 14.27 -23.15 23.69
C THR A 174 14.61 -22.26 24.90
N ARG A 175 14.05 -21.04 25.00
CA ARG A 175 14.24 -20.16 26.17
C ARG A 175 13.37 -20.52 27.38
N GLU A 176 12.33 -21.29 27.19
CA GLU A 176 11.39 -21.68 28.25
C GLU A 176 11.67 -23.08 28.83
N ALA A 177 12.79 -23.70 28.39
CA ALA A 177 13.24 -25.00 28.86
C ALA A 177 14.33 -24.90 29.95
#